data_d94b3fef98ac3e521bdd20904508c2df
#
_entry.id   d94b3fef98ac3e521bdd20904508c2df
#
_cell.length_a   1.000
_cell.length_b   1.000
_cell.length_c   1.000
_cell.angle_alpha   90.00
_cell.angle_beta   90.00
_cell.angle_gamma   90.00
#
_symmetry.space_group_name_H-M   'P 1'
#
loop_
_entity.id
_entity.type
_entity.pdbx_description
1 polymer ?
#
loop_
_entity_poly.entity_id
_entity_poly.type
_entity_poly.pdbx_seq_one_letter_code
_entity_poly.pdbx_strand_id
1 'polypeptide(L)'
;MSKLLATFQERFGDWVTALGQHLQLSLLTLLLAIFLAVPLAIYLSTRKRASNWVLQLAGIFQTIPSMALLGLFIPIMGIGTLPALTALVIYAIFPILQNTITGLQGIDPSLEEAGIAFGMTKWERLKKFEIPLAMPVIMSGIRTAAVMIIGTATLAALIGAGGLGSFILLGIDRNNASLILIGALSSAFLAIAFNLLLKWMEKAKLRTIFAAFAVMVIGLGASYTPSLLPKPKKENLVIAGKLGPEPEILANMYKILIEKNTDMTVTVKPNFGKTTFLYEALKKGDIAIYPEFTGTVTESLLKPAPQVSHDPEAVYKAARDGIKRQDDLALLKPMAYQNTYAVAVPKKIAQEYGLKTISDLKKVEGQLKAGFTLEFNDREDGNKGLQKVYGLHLQVSTMEPALRYQAIQSGDIQITDAYSTDAELARYDLVVLEDDKQLFPPYQGAPLMKEALLKKHPELEGVLNKLAGKITESQMSRMNYQVGVEGKPAAKVARDFLVKEGLMKN
;
A
#
# COMPACT_ATOMS: atom_id res chain seq x y z
N MET A 1 -23.66 14.37 -2.78
CA MET A 1 -23.30 14.35 -4.22
C MET A 1 -22.32 15.46 -4.59
N SER A 2 -22.49 16.71 -4.15
CA SER A 2 -21.55 17.82 -4.40
C SER A 2 -20.10 17.57 -3.91
N LYS A 3 -19.95 17.00 -2.71
CA LYS A 3 -18.62 16.70 -2.13
C LYS A 3 -17.86 15.61 -2.90
N LEU A 4 -18.56 14.58 -3.38
CA LEU A 4 -17.95 13.51 -4.18
C LEU A 4 -17.43 14.07 -5.51
N LEU A 5 -18.24 14.90 -6.18
CA LEU A 5 -17.87 15.50 -7.47
C LEU A 5 -16.68 16.47 -7.32
N ALA A 6 -16.70 17.29 -6.27
CA ALA A 6 -15.59 18.20 -5.96
C ALA A 6 -14.28 17.42 -5.70
N THR A 7 -14.32 16.36 -4.86
CA THR A 7 -13.16 15.51 -4.60
C THR A 7 -12.65 14.83 -5.89
N PHE A 8 -13.55 14.38 -6.74
CA PHE A 8 -13.18 13.75 -8.02
C PHE A 8 -12.50 14.76 -8.96
N GLN A 9 -13.04 15.97 -9.10
CA GLN A 9 -12.44 17.02 -9.92
C GLN A 9 -11.05 17.42 -9.41
N GLU A 10 -10.91 17.60 -8.11
CA GLU A 10 -9.63 17.96 -7.48
C GLU A 10 -8.56 16.89 -7.68
N ARG A 11 -8.94 15.61 -7.65
CA ARG A 11 -8.04 14.46 -7.75
C ARG A 11 -8.07 13.76 -9.11
N PHE A 12 -8.58 14.42 -10.14
CA PHE A 12 -8.75 13.80 -11.46
C PHE A 12 -7.43 13.29 -12.06
N GLY A 13 -6.33 14.04 -11.92
CA GLY A 13 -5.00 13.62 -12.39
C GLY A 13 -4.48 12.37 -11.67
N ASP A 14 -4.66 12.31 -10.34
CA ASP A 14 -4.31 11.16 -9.53
C ASP A 14 -5.16 9.94 -9.92
N TRP A 15 -6.45 10.16 -10.16
CA TRP A 15 -7.39 9.11 -10.59
C TRP A 15 -7.01 8.53 -11.96
N VAL A 16 -6.67 9.36 -12.95
CA VAL A 16 -6.20 8.88 -14.27
C VAL A 16 -4.95 8.02 -14.12
N THR A 17 -4.01 8.45 -13.28
CA THR A 17 -2.78 7.70 -13.01
C THR A 17 -3.08 6.36 -12.35
N ALA A 18 -3.93 6.36 -11.31
CA ALA A 18 -4.32 5.15 -10.59
C ALA A 18 -5.11 4.18 -11.50
N LEU A 19 -6.00 4.68 -12.35
CA LEU A 19 -6.73 3.88 -13.34
C LEU A 19 -5.76 3.24 -14.34
N GLY A 20 -4.80 4.01 -14.85
CA GLY A 20 -3.76 3.49 -15.76
C GLY A 20 -2.93 2.38 -15.14
N GLN A 21 -2.45 2.56 -13.90
CA GLN A 21 -1.71 1.54 -13.15
C GLN A 21 -2.56 0.29 -12.91
N HIS A 22 -3.83 0.47 -12.55
CA HIS A 22 -4.75 -0.65 -12.31
C HIS A 22 -5.00 -1.46 -13.58
N LEU A 23 -5.20 -0.80 -14.70
CA LEU A 23 -5.34 -1.42 -16.03
C LEU A 23 -4.08 -2.17 -16.44
N GLN A 24 -2.90 -1.53 -16.31
CA GLN A 24 -1.62 -2.16 -16.64
C GLN A 24 -1.40 -3.44 -15.84
N LEU A 25 -1.58 -3.39 -14.50
CA LEU A 25 -1.41 -4.55 -13.63
C LEU A 25 -2.41 -5.65 -13.98
N SER A 26 -3.70 -5.30 -14.15
CA SER A 26 -4.76 -6.26 -14.44
C SER A 26 -4.59 -6.93 -15.81
N LEU A 27 -4.28 -6.16 -16.84
CA LEU A 27 -4.05 -6.70 -18.19
C LEU A 27 -2.80 -7.57 -18.25
N LEU A 28 -1.70 -7.13 -17.66
CA LEU A 28 -0.47 -7.92 -17.61
C LEU A 28 -0.71 -9.25 -16.90
N THR A 29 -1.39 -9.20 -15.75
CA THR A 29 -1.76 -10.41 -14.99
C THR A 29 -2.61 -11.36 -15.84
N LEU A 30 -3.66 -10.84 -16.49
CA LEU A 30 -4.59 -11.65 -17.30
C LEU A 30 -3.85 -12.31 -18.46
N LEU A 31 -3.03 -11.56 -19.20
CA LEU A 31 -2.27 -12.08 -20.34
C LEU A 31 -1.27 -13.16 -19.90
N LEU A 32 -0.54 -12.94 -18.80
CA LEU A 32 0.37 -13.95 -18.25
C LEU A 32 -0.37 -15.20 -17.78
N ALA A 33 -1.51 -15.03 -17.11
CA ALA A 33 -2.31 -16.16 -16.65
C ALA A 33 -2.87 -16.98 -17.84
N ILE A 34 -3.34 -16.34 -18.91
CA ILE A 34 -3.78 -17.01 -20.15
C ILE A 34 -2.60 -17.76 -20.78
N PHE A 35 -1.47 -17.10 -20.92
CA PHE A 35 -0.27 -17.67 -21.54
C PHE A 35 0.25 -18.91 -20.79
N LEU A 36 0.11 -18.95 -19.47
CA LEU A 36 0.52 -20.10 -18.65
C LEU A 36 -0.61 -21.17 -18.58
N ALA A 37 -1.84 -20.76 -18.28
CA ALA A 37 -2.90 -21.69 -17.97
C ALA A 37 -3.48 -22.39 -19.21
N VAL A 38 -3.66 -21.71 -20.35
CA VAL A 38 -4.28 -22.31 -21.53
C VAL A 38 -3.40 -23.42 -22.14
N PRO A 39 -2.09 -23.23 -22.41
CA PRO A 39 -1.23 -24.30 -22.89
C PRO A 39 -1.14 -25.48 -21.91
N LEU A 40 -1.04 -25.18 -20.61
CA LEU A 40 -1.01 -26.20 -19.57
C LEU A 40 -2.32 -27.01 -19.55
N ALA A 41 -3.48 -26.34 -19.67
CA ALA A 41 -4.78 -26.99 -19.73
C ALA A 41 -4.92 -27.89 -20.96
N ILE A 42 -4.48 -27.45 -22.15
CA ILE A 42 -4.46 -28.24 -23.37
C ILE A 42 -3.60 -29.50 -23.19
N TYR A 43 -2.45 -29.37 -22.55
CA TYR A 43 -1.57 -30.51 -22.25
C TYR A 43 -2.21 -31.49 -21.26
N LEU A 44 -2.93 -30.99 -20.27
CA LEU A 44 -3.54 -31.76 -19.20
C LEU A 44 -4.92 -32.37 -19.63
N SER A 45 -5.60 -31.80 -20.61
CA SER A 45 -6.96 -32.23 -21.02
C SER A 45 -7.03 -33.71 -21.37
N THR A 46 -5.96 -34.28 -21.95
CA THR A 46 -5.83 -35.69 -22.30
C THR A 46 -5.34 -36.57 -21.15
N ARG A 47 -5.03 -36.04 -19.98
CA ARG A 47 -4.38 -36.72 -18.85
C ARG A 47 -5.20 -36.58 -17.57
N LYS A 48 -6.35 -37.24 -17.47
CA LYS A 48 -7.34 -37.09 -16.38
C LYS A 48 -6.76 -37.11 -14.97
N ARG A 49 -5.81 -38.01 -14.65
CA ARG A 49 -5.20 -38.07 -13.32
C ARG A 49 -4.36 -36.83 -13.02
N ALA A 50 -3.49 -36.45 -13.95
CA ALA A 50 -2.63 -35.26 -13.80
C ALA A 50 -3.48 -33.97 -13.75
N SER A 51 -4.49 -33.86 -14.58
CA SER A 51 -5.48 -32.79 -14.58
C SER A 51 -6.11 -32.59 -13.20
N ASN A 52 -6.63 -33.67 -12.60
CA ASN A 52 -7.25 -33.60 -11.28
C ASN A 52 -6.29 -33.15 -10.20
N TRP A 53 -5.05 -33.66 -10.18
CA TRP A 53 -4.04 -33.23 -9.21
C TRP A 53 -3.68 -31.75 -9.37
N VAL A 54 -3.45 -31.29 -10.61
CA VAL A 54 -3.10 -29.89 -10.86
C VAL A 54 -4.26 -28.95 -10.53
N LEU A 55 -5.50 -29.33 -10.85
CA LEU A 55 -6.68 -28.54 -10.47
C LEU A 55 -6.87 -28.48 -8.96
N GLN A 56 -6.67 -29.58 -8.23
CA GLN A 56 -6.72 -29.56 -6.77
C GLN A 56 -5.66 -28.64 -6.19
N LEU A 57 -4.41 -28.73 -6.67
CA LEU A 57 -3.34 -27.86 -6.22
C LEU A 57 -3.64 -26.37 -6.51
N ALA A 58 -4.06 -26.06 -7.74
CA ALA A 58 -4.43 -24.69 -8.12
C ALA A 58 -5.61 -24.17 -7.29
N GLY A 59 -6.59 -25.04 -6.98
CA GLY A 59 -7.72 -24.73 -6.12
C GLY A 59 -7.29 -24.42 -4.69
N ILE A 60 -6.31 -25.15 -4.13
CA ILE A 60 -5.75 -24.86 -2.79
C ILE A 60 -5.16 -23.45 -2.76
N PHE A 61 -4.42 -23.04 -3.79
CA PHE A 61 -3.86 -21.68 -3.85
C PHE A 61 -4.93 -20.59 -3.81
N GLN A 62 -6.13 -20.82 -4.33
CA GLN A 62 -7.24 -19.87 -4.22
C GLN A 62 -7.83 -19.76 -2.81
N THR A 63 -7.63 -20.77 -1.96
CA THR A 63 -8.11 -20.70 -0.57
C THR A 63 -7.18 -19.91 0.35
N ILE A 64 -5.94 -19.69 -0.08
CA ILE A 64 -4.99 -18.87 0.68
C ILE A 64 -5.47 -17.40 0.63
N PRO A 65 -5.62 -16.70 1.76
CA PRO A 65 -5.98 -15.28 1.74
C PRO A 65 -4.98 -14.45 0.91
N SER A 66 -5.49 -13.59 0.02
CA SER A 66 -4.64 -12.78 -0.87
C SER A 66 -3.60 -11.95 -0.13
N MET A 67 -3.95 -11.39 1.02
CA MET A 67 -3.00 -10.66 1.87
C MET A 67 -1.89 -11.56 2.42
N ALA A 68 -2.18 -12.80 2.76
CA ALA A 68 -1.17 -13.74 3.22
C ALA A 68 -0.18 -14.08 2.09
N LEU A 69 -0.70 -14.29 0.87
CA LEU A 69 0.15 -14.57 -0.29
C LEU A 69 1.04 -13.38 -0.65
N LEU A 70 0.49 -12.16 -0.63
CA LEU A 70 1.28 -10.94 -0.79
C LEU A 70 2.38 -10.85 0.28
N GLY A 71 2.04 -11.09 1.55
CA GLY A 71 3.00 -11.07 2.67
C GLY A 71 4.13 -12.09 2.52
N LEU A 72 3.84 -13.28 1.99
CA LEU A 72 4.85 -14.31 1.74
C LEU A 72 5.85 -13.94 0.63
N PHE A 73 5.41 -13.16 -0.37
CA PHE A 73 6.29 -12.75 -1.47
C PHE A 73 7.17 -11.54 -1.14
N ILE A 74 6.79 -10.71 -0.18
CA ILE A 74 7.57 -9.51 0.18
C ILE A 74 9.02 -9.83 0.56
N PRO A 75 9.33 -10.81 1.44
CA PRO A 75 10.72 -11.13 1.78
C PRO A 75 11.56 -11.58 0.60
N ILE A 76 10.93 -12.20 -0.41
CA ILE A 76 11.61 -12.81 -1.57
C ILE A 76 11.74 -11.79 -2.72
N MET A 77 10.65 -11.10 -3.05
CA MET A 77 10.54 -10.29 -4.26
C MET A 77 10.57 -8.77 -3.98
N GLY A 78 10.55 -8.35 -2.71
CA GLY A 78 10.38 -6.95 -2.35
C GLY A 78 8.92 -6.53 -2.32
N ILE A 79 8.70 -5.23 -2.41
CA ILE A 79 7.38 -4.62 -2.45
C ILE A 79 7.12 -4.00 -3.83
N GLY A 80 5.84 -3.73 -4.13
CA GLY A 80 5.44 -3.09 -5.39
C GLY A 80 4.82 -4.07 -6.40
N THR A 81 5.05 -3.80 -7.68
CA THR A 81 4.31 -4.46 -8.77
C THR A 81 4.63 -5.94 -8.93
N LEU A 82 5.88 -6.37 -8.70
CA LEU A 82 6.31 -7.75 -8.97
C LEU A 82 5.62 -8.78 -8.05
N PRO A 83 5.64 -8.65 -6.70
CA PRO A 83 4.93 -9.58 -5.83
C PRO A 83 3.40 -9.50 -6.02
N ALA A 84 2.84 -8.30 -6.32
CA ALA A 84 1.43 -8.16 -6.66
C ALA A 84 1.06 -8.96 -7.91
N LEU A 85 1.82 -8.79 -8.99
CA LEU A 85 1.65 -9.52 -10.25
C LEU A 85 1.69 -11.04 -10.04
N THR A 86 2.71 -11.52 -9.31
CA THR A 86 2.89 -12.95 -9.03
C THR A 86 1.69 -13.53 -8.27
N ALA A 87 1.24 -12.87 -7.21
CA ALA A 87 0.06 -13.29 -6.46
C ALA A 87 -1.20 -13.32 -7.31
N LEU A 88 -1.44 -12.27 -8.09
CA LEU A 88 -2.62 -12.17 -8.95
C LEU A 88 -2.62 -13.22 -10.06
N VAL A 89 -1.45 -13.52 -10.66
CA VAL A 89 -1.33 -14.60 -11.67
C VAL A 89 -1.67 -15.96 -11.07
N ILE A 90 -1.17 -16.27 -9.87
CA ILE A 90 -1.49 -17.52 -9.17
C ILE A 90 -3.00 -17.68 -8.99
N TYR A 91 -3.68 -16.61 -8.55
CA TYR A 91 -5.15 -16.65 -8.41
C TYR A 91 -5.89 -16.82 -9.75
N ALA A 92 -5.38 -16.18 -10.79
CA ALA A 92 -6.02 -16.18 -12.10
C ALA A 92 -5.89 -17.52 -12.85
N ILE A 93 -4.84 -18.28 -12.57
CA ILE A 93 -4.57 -19.57 -13.25
C ILE A 93 -5.73 -20.56 -13.06
N PHE A 94 -6.28 -20.71 -11.86
CA PHE A 94 -7.26 -21.74 -11.57
C PHE A 94 -8.53 -21.66 -12.44
N PRO A 95 -9.28 -20.51 -12.49
CA PRO A 95 -10.49 -20.44 -13.29
C PRO A 95 -10.22 -20.61 -14.79
N ILE A 96 -9.09 -20.15 -15.30
CA ILE A 96 -8.71 -20.34 -16.71
C ILE A 96 -8.39 -21.81 -16.98
N LEU A 97 -7.57 -22.41 -16.12
CA LEU A 97 -7.16 -23.81 -16.25
C LEU A 97 -8.38 -24.75 -16.17
N GLN A 98 -9.23 -24.57 -15.15
CA GLN A 98 -10.40 -25.39 -14.94
C GLN A 98 -11.37 -25.32 -16.12
N ASN A 99 -11.73 -24.11 -16.57
CA ASN A 99 -12.67 -23.95 -17.66
C ASN A 99 -12.10 -24.43 -19.00
N THR A 100 -10.80 -24.25 -19.24
CA THR A 100 -10.16 -24.75 -20.46
C THR A 100 -10.17 -26.28 -20.50
N ILE A 101 -9.82 -26.94 -19.38
CA ILE A 101 -9.89 -28.42 -19.29
C ILE A 101 -11.31 -28.89 -19.45
N THR A 102 -12.28 -28.29 -18.75
CA THR A 102 -13.69 -28.65 -18.84
C THR A 102 -14.23 -28.49 -20.27
N GLY A 103 -13.90 -27.37 -20.92
CA GLY A 103 -14.30 -27.11 -22.29
C GLY A 103 -13.77 -28.15 -23.30
N LEU A 104 -12.50 -28.53 -23.15
CA LEU A 104 -11.88 -29.55 -24.02
C LEU A 104 -12.39 -30.96 -23.71
N GLN A 105 -12.59 -31.32 -22.46
CA GLN A 105 -13.11 -32.62 -22.05
C GLN A 105 -14.61 -32.78 -22.30
N GLY A 106 -15.34 -31.68 -22.49
CA GLY A 106 -16.77 -31.69 -22.80
C GLY A 106 -17.10 -31.87 -24.30
N ILE A 107 -16.08 -32.01 -25.14
CA ILE A 107 -16.28 -32.28 -26.57
C ILE A 107 -16.77 -33.72 -26.74
N ASP A 108 -17.79 -33.92 -27.62
CA ASP A 108 -18.35 -35.24 -27.90
C ASP A 108 -17.25 -36.17 -28.46
N PRO A 109 -17.01 -37.33 -27.82
CA PRO A 109 -16.04 -38.31 -28.29
C PRO A 109 -16.21 -38.73 -29.74
N SER A 110 -17.45 -38.73 -30.25
CA SER A 110 -17.75 -39.08 -31.65
C SER A 110 -17.08 -38.13 -32.66
N LEU A 111 -16.91 -36.85 -32.28
CA LEU A 111 -16.20 -35.87 -33.10
C LEU A 111 -14.69 -36.15 -33.12
N GLU A 112 -14.12 -36.58 -32.01
CA GLU A 112 -12.71 -37.00 -31.97
C GLU A 112 -12.47 -38.24 -32.80
N GLU A 113 -13.36 -39.26 -32.71
CA GLU A 113 -13.30 -40.47 -33.50
C GLU A 113 -13.43 -40.20 -35.00
N ALA A 114 -14.37 -39.34 -35.40
CA ALA A 114 -14.53 -38.90 -36.77
C ALA A 114 -13.25 -38.19 -37.29
N GLY A 115 -12.67 -37.30 -36.49
CA GLY A 115 -11.42 -36.64 -36.84
C GLY A 115 -10.25 -37.61 -37.08
N ILE A 116 -10.17 -38.69 -36.25
CA ILE A 116 -9.18 -39.75 -36.42
C ILE A 116 -9.44 -40.54 -37.69
N ALA A 117 -10.72 -40.90 -37.93
CA ALA A 117 -11.15 -41.67 -39.14
C ALA A 117 -10.81 -40.89 -40.44
N PHE A 118 -10.87 -39.54 -40.42
CA PHE A 118 -10.45 -38.69 -41.53
C PHE A 118 -8.93 -38.47 -41.60
N GLY A 119 -8.13 -39.15 -40.78
CA GLY A 119 -6.67 -39.07 -40.78
C GLY A 119 -6.10 -37.77 -40.21
N MET A 120 -6.90 -37.00 -39.44
CA MET A 120 -6.43 -35.76 -38.85
C MET A 120 -5.42 -36.01 -37.72
N THR A 121 -4.30 -35.30 -37.78
CA THR A 121 -3.35 -35.28 -36.67
C THR A 121 -3.96 -34.64 -35.42
N LYS A 122 -3.39 -34.94 -34.25
CA LYS A 122 -3.84 -34.33 -32.99
C LYS A 122 -3.84 -32.80 -33.05
N TRP A 123 -2.84 -32.20 -33.70
CA TRP A 123 -2.73 -30.74 -33.84
C TRP A 123 -3.79 -30.16 -34.77
N GLU A 124 -4.13 -30.89 -35.84
CA GLU A 124 -5.22 -30.48 -36.73
C GLU A 124 -6.57 -30.55 -36.04
N ARG A 125 -6.84 -31.58 -35.28
CA ARG A 125 -8.09 -31.70 -34.50
C ARG A 125 -8.18 -30.55 -33.50
N LEU A 126 -7.12 -30.33 -32.71
CA LEU A 126 -7.06 -29.25 -31.74
C LEU A 126 -7.38 -27.88 -32.35
N LYS A 127 -6.76 -27.56 -33.51
CA LYS A 127 -6.91 -26.25 -34.17
C LYS A 127 -8.22 -26.10 -34.93
N LYS A 128 -8.70 -27.17 -35.58
CA LYS A 128 -9.85 -27.08 -36.50
C LYS A 128 -11.19 -27.17 -35.78
N PHE A 129 -11.32 -27.96 -34.70
CA PHE A 129 -12.60 -28.12 -34.01
C PHE A 129 -12.51 -28.14 -32.47
N GLU A 130 -11.48 -28.72 -31.84
CA GLU A 130 -11.45 -28.83 -30.37
C GLU A 130 -11.39 -27.45 -29.71
N ILE A 131 -10.42 -26.59 -30.07
CA ILE A 131 -10.33 -25.22 -29.55
C ILE A 131 -11.55 -24.38 -29.94
N PRO A 132 -11.98 -24.32 -31.20
CA PRO A 132 -13.20 -23.59 -31.57
C PRO A 132 -14.46 -23.99 -30.81
N LEU A 133 -14.68 -25.27 -30.56
CA LEU A 133 -15.84 -25.76 -29.80
C LEU A 133 -15.70 -25.47 -28.28
N ALA A 134 -14.49 -25.58 -27.73
CA ALA A 134 -14.23 -25.30 -26.33
C ALA A 134 -14.16 -23.78 -26.03
N MET A 135 -13.99 -22.93 -27.06
CA MET A 135 -13.73 -21.50 -26.92
C MET A 135 -14.75 -20.76 -26.04
N PRO A 136 -16.07 -20.98 -26.13
CA PRO A 136 -17.01 -20.30 -25.24
C PRO A 136 -16.74 -20.60 -23.74
N VAL A 137 -16.39 -21.85 -23.41
CA VAL A 137 -16.08 -22.26 -22.04
C VAL A 137 -14.73 -21.69 -21.59
N ILE A 138 -13.73 -21.72 -22.49
CA ILE A 138 -12.42 -21.08 -22.24
C ILE A 138 -12.59 -19.60 -21.94
N MET A 139 -13.35 -18.89 -22.78
CA MET A 139 -13.62 -17.45 -22.61
C MET A 139 -14.38 -17.16 -21.32
N SER A 140 -15.28 -18.05 -20.90
CA SER A 140 -15.96 -17.94 -19.59
C SER A 140 -14.95 -17.99 -18.42
N GLY A 141 -13.95 -18.88 -18.49
CA GLY A 141 -12.87 -18.96 -17.51
C GLY A 141 -11.99 -17.69 -17.48
N ILE A 142 -11.63 -17.19 -18.67
CA ILE A 142 -10.87 -15.95 -18.83
C ILE A 142 -11.64 -14.75 -18.26
N ARG A 143 -12.95 -14.69 -18.52
CA ARG A 143 -13.82 -13.65 -17.99
C ARG A 143 -13.90 -13.68 -16.47
N THR A 144 -14.08 -14.86 -15.88
CA THR A 144 -14.09 -15.05 -14.42
C THR A 144 -12.75 -14.58 -13.81
N ALA A 145 -11.63 -14.98 -14.40
CA ALA A 145 -10.31 -14.55 -13.98
C ALA A 145 -10.15 -13.02 -14.07
N ALA A 146 -10.57 -12.40 -15.17
CA ALA A 146 -10.45 -10.96 -15.37
C ALA A 146 -11.21 -10.16 -14.31
N VAL A 147 -12.47 -10.51 -14.03
CA VAL A 147 -13.27 -9.84 -12.97
C VAL A 147 -12.62 -10.00 -11.60
N MET A 148 -12.13 -11.21 -11.30
CA MET A 148 -11.44 -11.50 -10.04
C MET A 148 -10.13 -10.72 -9.92
N ILE A 149 -9.31 -10.67 -10.99
CA ILE A 149 -8.06 -9.88 -11.02
C ILE A 149 -8.36 -8.42 -10.71
N ILE A 150 -9.33 -7.80 -11.39
CA ILE A 150 -9.65 -6.38 -11.20
C ILE A 150 -10.07 -6.11 -9.75
N GLY A 151 -10.87 -6.97 -9.14
CA GLY A 151 -11.25 -6.83 -7.74
C GLY A 151 -10.06 -6.98 -6.78
N THR A 152 -9.28 -8.05 -6.94
CA THR A 152 -8.14 -8.34 -6.05
C THR A 152 -6.94 -7.42 -6.26
N ALA A 153 -6.78 -6.84 -7.46
CA ALA A 153 -5.73 -5.86 -7.74
C ALA A 153 -5.86 -4.57 -6.89
N THR A 154 -7.04 -4.30 -6.30
CA THR A 154 -7.17 -3.20 -5.32
C THR A 154 -6.28 -3.42 -4.09
N LEU A 155 -6.03 -4.68 -3.69
CA LEU A 155 -5.16 -5.03 -2.57
C LEU A 155 -3.67 -4.83 -2.88
N ALA A 156 -3.29 -4.76 -4.15
CA ALA A 156 -1.91 -4.49 -4.56
C ALA A 156 -1.42 -3.10 -4.09
N ALA A 157 -2.34 -2.18 -3.86
CA ALA A 157 -2.03 -0.87 -3.28
C ALA A 157 -1.43 -0.96 -1.86
N LEU A 158 -1.78 -2.01 -1.08
CA LEU A 158 -1.25 -2.24 0.27
C LEU A 158 0.27 -2.48 0.29
N ILE A 159 0.81 -2.96 -0.82
CA ILE A 159 2.24 -3.23 -0.98
C ILE A 159 2.92 -2.25 -1.95
N GLY A 160 2.31 -1.09 -2.17
CA GLY A 160 2.89 -0.01 -2.98
C GLY A 160 2.83 -0.24 -4.50
N ALA A 161 2.03 -1.19 -4.99
CA ALA A 161 1.87 -1.41 -6.44
C ALA A 161 0.94 -0.39 -7.13
N GLY A 162 0.31 0.51 -6.37
CA GLY A 162 -0.57 1.55 -6.90
C GLY A 162 -1.95 1.04 -7.33
N GLY A 163 -2.56 1.74 -8.28
CA GLY A 163 -3.89 1.39 -8.80
C GLY A 163 -5.05 2.02 -8.01
N LEU A 164 -6.28 1.68 -8.40
CA LEU A 164 -7.51 2.24 -7.81
C LEU A 164 -7.66 1.93 -6.31
N GLY A 165 -7.01 0.87 -5.83
CA GLY A 165 -6.93 0.56 -4.40
C GLY A 165 -6.29 1.67 -3.57
N SER A 166 -5.40 2.48 -4.15
CA SER A 166 -4.77 3.61 -3.46
C SER A 166 -5.80 4.66 -3.01
N PHE A 167 -6.86 4.89 -3.81
CA PHE A 167 -7.96 5.77 -3.42
C PHE A 167 -8.77 5.21 -2.25
N ILE A 168 -8.99 3.89 -2.24
CA ILE A 168 -9.72 3.22 -1.16
C ILE A 168 -8.91 3.34 0.14
N LEU A 169 -7.62 2.99 0.10
CA LEU A 169 -6.73 3.07 1.27
C LEU A 169 -6.60 4.51 1.78
N LEU A 170 -6.37 5.46 0.87
CA LEU A 170 -6.29 6.88 1.24
C LEU A 170 -7.61 7.39 1.85
N GLY A 171 -8.73 6.91 1.32
CA GLY A 171 -10.06 7.25 1.85
C GLY A 171 -10.31 6.67 3.23
N ILE A 172 -9.86 5.43 3.48
CA ILE A 172 -9.90 4.81 4.82
C ILE A 172 -9.00 5.59 5.77
N ASP A 173 -7.76 5.86 5.38
CA ASP A 173 -6.76 6.58 6.19
C ASP A 173 -7.22 7.99 6.58
N ARG A 174 -7.87 8.71 5.67
CA ARG A 174 -8.37 10.07 5.88
C ARG A 174 -9.83 10.15 6.37
N ASN A 175 -10.46 9.02 6.66
CA ASN A 175 -11.89 8.94 6.97
C ASN A 175 -12.73 9.75 5.95
N ASN A 176 -12.45 9.55 4.66
CA ASN A 176 -13.08 10.26 3.56
C ASN A 176 -13.86 9.29 2.65
N ALA A 177 -15.16 9.17 2.89
CA ALA A 177 -16.05 8.31 2.12
C ALA A 177 -16.04 8.62 0.60
N SER A 178 -15.82 9.89 0.20
CA SER A 178 -15.75 10.24 -1.22
C SER A 178 -14.58 9.57 -1.93
N LEU A 179 -13.39 9.51 -1.31
CA LEU A 179 -12.23 8.81 -1.86
C LEU A 179 -12.46 7.30 -1.96
N ILE A 180 -13.05 6.70 -0.90
CA ILE A 180 -13.41 5.27 -0.90
C ILE A 180 -14.36 4.97 -2.06
N LEU A 181 -15.42 5.78 -2.22
CA LEU A 181 -16.40 5.60 -3.29
C LEU A 181 -15.78 5.79 -4.68
N ILE A 182 -14.91 6.77 -4.89
CA ILE A 182 -14.20 6.97 -6.16
C ILE A 182 -13.41 5.73 -6.53
N GLY A 183 -12.60 5.19 -5.62
CA GLY A 183 -11.81 3.99 -5.86
C GLY A 183 -12.67 2.75 -6.10
N ALA A 184 -13.66 2.51 -5.24
CA ALA A 184 -14.53 1.33 -5.31
C ALA A 184 -15.43 1.34 -6.55
N LEU A 185 -16.10 2.47 -6.86
CA LEU A 185 -16.97 2.58 -8.03
C LEU A 185 -16.16 2.50 -9.34
N SER A 186 -14.98 3.11 -9.38
CA SER A 186 -14.10 3.01 -10.55
C SER A 186 -13.63 1.57 -10.81
N SER A 187 -13.26 0.84 -9.75
CA SER A 187 -12.88 -0.58 -9.86
C SER A 187 -14.07 -1.45 -10.27
N ALA A 188 -15.25 -1.23 -9.69
CA ALA A 188 -16.47 -1.94 -10.07
C ALA A 188 -16.88 -1.67 -11.53
N PHE A 189 -16.83 -0.41 -11.95
CA PHE A 189 -17.10 -0.04 -13.34
C PHE A 189 -16.12 -0.71 -14.31
N LEU A 190 -14.84 -0.71 -13.97
CA LEU A 190 -13.81 -1.38 -14.77
C LEU A 190 -14.08 -2.90 -14.88
N ALA A 191 -14.43 -3.55 -13.76
CA ALA A 191 -14.77 -4.97 -13.74
C ALA A 191 -16.01 -5.29 -14.60
N ILE A 192 -17.04 -4.44 -14.53
CA ILE A 192 -18.26 -4.57 -15.37
C ILE A 192 -17.90 -4.36 -16.84
N ALA A 193 -17.11 -3.35 -17.18
CA ALA A 193 -16.71 -3.08 -18.57
C ALA A 193 -15.94 -4.26 -19.17
N PHE A 194 -14.96 -4.81 -18.42
CA PHE A 194 -14.24 -6.03 -18.85
C PHE A 194 -15.13 -7.25 -18.96
N ASN A 195 -16.03 -7.45 -18.00
CA ASN A 195 -17.00 -8.56 -18.03
C ASN A 195 -17.87 -8.49 -19.30
N LEU A 196 -18.38 -7.31 -19.64
CA LEU A 196 -19.21 -7.11 -20.84
C LEU A 196 -18.40 -7.29 -22.13
N LEU A 197 -17.18 -6.76 -22.17
CA LEU A 197 -16.28 -6.91 -23.33
C LEU A 197 -15.97 -8.39 -23.58
N LEU A 198 -15.53 -9.12 -22.56
CA LEU A 198 -15.17 -10.52 -22.67
C LEU A 198 -16.40 -11.41 -22.96
N LYS A 199 -17.58 -11.08 -22.40
CA LYS A 199 -18.84 -11.74 -22.72
C LYS A 199 -19.24 -11.55 -24.20
N TRP A 200 -19.00 -10.35 -24.75
CA TRP A 200 -19.21 -10.14 -26.17
C TRP A 200 -18.21 -10.95 -27.01
N MET A 201 -16.95 -11.03 -26.60
CA MET A 201 -15.92 -11.84 -27.25
C MET A 201 -16.22 -13.34 -27.24
N GLU A 202 -16.91 -13.86 -26.22
CA GLU A 202 -17.33 -15.27 -26.08
C GLU A 202 -18.14 -15.78 -27.29
N LYS A 203 -18.91 -14.89 -27.94
CA LYS A 203 -19.71 -15.19 -29.13
C LYS A 203 -19.01 -14.79 -30.46
N ALA A 204 -17.81 -14.22 -30.37
CA ALA A 204 -17.08 -13.74 -31.52
C ALA A 204 -16.34 -14.88 -32.26
N LYS A 205 -16.05 -14.64 -33.53
CA LYS A 205 -15.21 -15.57 -34.31
C LYS A 205 -13.81 -15.63 -33.72
N LEU A 206 -13.17 -16.78 -33.76
CA LEU A 206 -11.84 -17.01 -33.22
C LEU A 206 -10.81 -15.94 -33.66
N ARG A 207 -10.87 -15.52 -34.92
CA ARG A 207 -10.01 -14.43 -35.46
C ARG A 207 -10.21 -13.11 -34.73
N THR A 208 -11.45 -12.78 -34.37
CA THR A 208 -11.78 -11.55 -33.62
C THR A 208 -11.25 -11.63 -32.20
N ILE A 209 -11.32 -12.80 -31.57
CA ILE A 209 -10.77 -13.02 -30.23
C ILE A 209 -9.25 -12.81 -30.22
N PHE A 210 -8.54 -13.45 -31.15
CA PHE A 210 -7.08 -13.26 -31.29
C PHE A 210 -6.70 -11.80 -31.62
N ALA A 211 -7.46 -11.14 -32.51
CA ALA A 211 -7.22 -9.73 -32.81
C ALA A 211 -7.41 -8.83 -31.57
N ALA A 212 -8.45 -9.09 -30.75
CA ALA A 212 -8.67 -8.34 -29.52
C ALA A 212 -7.55 -8.56 -28.50
N PHE A 213 -7.07 -9.80 -28.32
CA PHE A 213 -5.91 -10.06 -27.48
C PHE A 213 -4.64 -9.42 -28.00
N ALA A 214 -4.42 -9.42 -29.31
CA ALA A 214 -3.29 -8.71 -29.92
C ALA A 214 -3.35 -7.20 -29.65
N VAL A 215 -4.53 -6.59 -29.76
CA VAL A 215 -4.74 -5.16 -29.42
C VAL A 215 -4.45 -4.90 -27.94
N MET A 216 -4.90 -5.80 -27.04
CA MET A 216 -4.57 -5.68 -25.60
C MET A 216 -3.06 -5.78 -25.34
N VAL A 217 -2.35 -6.68 -26.00
CA VAL A 217 -0.88 -6.82 -25.90
C VAL A 217 -0.18 -5.56 -26.43
N ILE A 218 -0.60 -5.06 -27.61
CA ILE A 218 -0.03 -3.84 -28.20
C ILE A 218 -0.32 -2.62 -27.31
N GLY A 219 -1.55 -2.47 -26.83
CA GLY A 219 -1.94 -1.39 -25.93
C GLY A 219 -1.15 -1.41 -24.62
N LEU A 220 -0.98 -2.61 -24.03
CA LEU A 220 -0.14 -2.80 -22.87
C LEU A 220 1.32 -2.43 -23.16
N GLY A 221 1.91 -2.93 -24.24
CA GLY A 221 3.26 -2.57 -24.69
C GLY A 221 3.42 -1.06 -24.90
N ALA A 222 2.46 -0.44 -25.58
CA ALA A 222 2.44 1.01 -25.78
C ALA A 222 2.37 1.79 -24.46
N SER A 223 1.68 1.28 -23.45
CA SER A 223 1.58 1.93 -22.12
C SER A 223 2.93 1.95 -21.36
N TYR A 224 3.85 1.04 -21.70
CA TYR A 224 5.20 1.01 -21.13
C TYR A 224 6.24 1.78 -21.97
N THR A 225 5.93 2.18 -23.22
CA THR A 225 6.88 2.90 -24.08
C THR A 225 7.41 4.22 -23.49
N PRO A 226 6.62 5.04 -22.76
CA PRO A 226 7.15 6.23 -22.10
C PRO A 226 8.24 5.95 -21.06
N SER A 227 8.24 4.78 -20.47
CA SER A 227 9.27 4.35 -19.51
C SER A 227 10.51 3.77 -20.19
N LEU A 228 10.39 3.32 -21.45
CA LEU A 228 11.48 2.75 -22.26
C LEU A 228 12.20 3.81 -23.11
N LEU A 229 11.59 4.96 -23.36
CA LEU A 229 12.26 6.05 -24.04
C LEU A 229 13.38 6.61 -23.15
N PRO A 230 14.58 6.87 -23.71
CA PRO A 230 15.66 7.48 -22.97
C PRO A 230 15.20 8.86 -22.48
N LYS A 231 14.82 8.96 -21.22
CA LYS A 231 14.63 10.24 -20.56
C LYS A 231 15.98 10.94 -20.50
N PRO A 232 16.04 12.27 -20.63
CA PRO A 232 17.26 13.01 -20.35
C PRO A 232 17.77 12.54 -18.98
N LYS A 233 19.07 12.29 -18.86
CA LYS A 233 19.79 11.62 -17.76
C LYS A 233 19.71 12.34 -16.40
N LYS A 234 18.53 12.80 -15.97
CA LYS A 234 18.32 13.24 -14.60
C LYS A 234 18.08 12.00 -13.74
N GLU A 235 18.89 11.80 -12.74
CA GLU A 235 18.68 10.73 -11.78
C GLU A 235 17.34 10.93 -11.08
N ASN A 236 16.50 9.89 -11.02
CA ASN A 236 15.21 9.96 -10.36
C ASN A 236 15.26 9.23 -9.03
N LEU A 237 15.03 9.98 -7.95
CA LEU A 237 14.92 9.42 -6.61
C LEU A 237 13.46 9.09 -6.28
N VAL A 238 13.23 7.92 -5.72
CA VAL A 238 11.90 7.55 -5.20
C VAL A 238 11.87 7.86 -3.71
N ILE A 239 11.01 8.80 -3.30
CA ILE A 239 10.79 9.14 -1.88
C ILE A 239 9.43 8.59 -1.47
N ALA A 240 9.40 7.81 -0.39
CA ALA A 240 8.17 7.25 0.13
C ALA A 240 7.74 7.91 1.44
N GLY A 241 6.45 7.85 1.75
CA GLY A 241 5.88 8.24 3.04
C GLY A 241 5.18 7.06 3.70
N LYS A 242 5.23 6.97 5.02
CA LYS A 242 4.36 6.09 5.81
C LYS A 242 2.89 6.49 5.61
N LEU A 243 1.97 5.75 6.22
CA LEU A 243 0.55 6.11 6.23
C LEU A 243 0.34 7.44 6.96
N GLY A 244 -0.59 8.25 6.46
CA GLY A 244 -1.00 9.50 7.09
C GLY A 244 -0.49 10.77 6.40
N PRO A 245 -1.03 11.94 6.81
CA PRO A 245 -0.73 13.22 6.18
C PRO A 245 0.71 13.70 6.41
N GLU A 246 1.26 13.51 7.60
CA GLU A 246 2.58 14.00 7.98
C GLU A 246 3.72 13.45 7.12
N PRO A 247 3.86 12.11 6.93
CA PRO A 247 4.90 11.57 6.06
C PRO A 247 4.75 11.99 4.60
N GLU A 248 3.51 12.22 4.14
CA GLU A 248 3.24 12.72 2.79
C GLU A 248 3.70 14.18 2.64
N ILE A 249 3.46 15.03 3.64
CA ILE A 249 3.92 16.42 3.67
C ILE A 249 5.45 16.46 3.63
N LEU A 250 6.11 15.70 4.50
CA LEU A 250 7.58 15.65 4.57
C LEU A 250 8.21 15.12 3.28
N ALA A 251 7.65 14.06 2.69
CA ALA A 251 8.13 13.53 1.41
C ALA A 251 8.03 14.58 0.28
N ASN A 252 6.96 15.38 0.27
CA ASN A 252 6.82 16.49 -0.66
C ASN A 252 7.79 17.65 -0.37
N MET A 253 8.09 17.95 0.91
CA MET A 253 9.14 18.93 1.25
C MET A 253 10.50 18.45 0.74
N TYR A 254 10.85 17.19 0.94
CA TYR A 254 12.10 16.62 0.44
C TYR A 254 12.17 16.71 -1.09
N LYS A 255 11.09 16.34 -1.78
CA LYS A 255 10.98 16.48 -3.23
C LYS A 255 11.27 17.90 -3.69
N ILE A 256 10.56 18.87 -3.14
CA ILE A 256 10.68 20.29 -3.54
C ILE A 256 12.12 20.79 -3.30
N LEU A 257 12.71 20.47 -2.15
CA LEU A 257 14.06 20.88 -1.82
C LEU A 257 15.11 20.25 -2.74
N ILE A 258 15.00 18.96 -3.04
CA ILE A 258 15.92 18.23 -3.91
C ILE A 258 15.82 18.76 -5.34
N GLU A 259 14.64 18.81 -5.93
CA GLU A 259 14.42 19.24 -7.31
C GLU A 259 14.83 20.70 -7.56
N LYS A 260 14.78 21.55 -6.50
CA LYS A 260 15.17 22.96 -6.62
C LYS A 260 16.68 23.21 -6.44
N ASN A 261 17.37 22.34 -5.72
CA ASN A 261 18.78 22.54 -5.38
C ASN A 261 19.73 21.55 -6.07
N THR A 262 19.21 20.61 -6.86
CA THR A 262 19.98 19.61 -7.61
C THR A 262 19.38 19.39 -8.99
N ASP A 263 20.09 18.67 -9.85
CA ASP A 263 19.56 18.25 -11.17
C ASP A 263 18.75 16.95 -11.12
N MET A 264 18.50 16.41 -9.92
CA MET A 264 17.72 15.20 -9.72
C MET A 264 16.21 15.48 -9.85
N THR A 265 15.48 14.46 -10.23
CA THR A 265 14.00 14.45 -10.20
C THR A 265 13.53 13.53 -9.07
N VAL A 266 12.34 13.80 -8.52
CA VAL A 266 11.81 13.01 -7.39
C VAL A 266 10.39 12.53 -7.68
N THR A 267 10.20 11.21 -7.53
CA THR A 267 8.89 10.59 -7.52
C THR A 267 8.47 10.33 -6.07
N VAL A 268 7.37 10.94 -5.63
CA VAL A 268 6.81 10.68 -4.29
C VAL A 268 5.83 9.52 -4.35
N LYS A 269 6.00 8.57 -3.43
CA LYS A 269 5.06 7.47 -3.17
C LYS A 269 4.46 7.65 -1.77
N PRO A 270 3.34 8.38 -1.64
CA PRO A 270 2.68 8.56 -0.35
C PRO A 270 1.96 7.28 0.06
N ASN A 271 1.71 7.14 1.37
CA ASN A 271 0.98 6.00 1.94
C ASN A 271 1.52 4.63 1.48
N PHE A 272 2.84 4.52 1.41
CA PHE A 272 3.53 3.37 0.85
C PHE A 272 3.48 2.14 1.77
N GLY A 273 3.25 2.33 3.06
CA GLY A 273 3.12 1.25 4.04
C GLY A 273 3.50 1.66 5.45
N LYS A 274 3.64 0.66 6.32
CA LYS A 274 4.06 0.80 7.72
C LYS A 274 5.59 0.74 7.84
N THR A 275 6.11 1.01 9.03
CA THR A 275 7.55 1.11 9.35
C THR A 275 8.39 0.00 8.72
N THR A 276 8.03 -1.26 8.96
CA THR A 276 8.80 -2.41 8.47
C THR A 276 8.85 -2.46 6.93
N PHE A 277 7.77 -2.09 6.25
CA PHE A 277 7.70 -2.08 4.79
C PHE A 277 8.65 -1.05 4.17
N LEU A 278 8.64 0.19 4.69
CA LEU A 278 9.51 1.25 4.17
C LEU A 278 10.98 0.92 4.45
N TYR A 279 11.26 0.40 5.64
CA TYR A 279 12.61 0.01 6.02
C TYR A 279 13.19 -1.07 5.09
N GLU A 280 12.44 -2.15 4.83
CA GLU A 280 12.86 -3.19 3.89
C GLU A 280 12.96 -2.67 2.44
N ALA A 281 12.04 -1.79 2.02
CA ALA A 281 12.09 -1.15 0.71
C ALA A 281 13.35 -0.28 0.54
N LEU A 282 13.72 0.46 1.58
CA LEU A 282 14.94 1.25 1.59
C LEU A 282 16.18 0.35 1.48
N LYS A 283 16.26 -0.72 2.27
CA LYS A 283 17.37 -1.67 2.25
C LYS A 283 17.54 -2.35 0.89
N LYS A 284 16.44 -2.69 0.23
CA LYS A 284 16.43 -3.26 -1.12
C LYS A 284 16.74 -2.24 -2.22
N GLY A 285 16.49 -0.96 -1.96
CA GLY A 285 16.66 0.13 -2.94
C GLY A 285 15.44 0.39 -3.80
N ASP A 286 14.26 -0.12 -3.40
CA ASP A 286 12.97 0.17 -4.05
C ASP A 286 12.53 1.63 -3.80
N ILE A 287 13.02 2.21 -2.70
CA ILE A 287 12.92 3.63 -2.38
C ILE A 287 14.31 4.17 -2.00
N ALA A 288 14.51 5.47 -2.22
CA ALA A 288 15.79 6.14 -1.96
C ALA A 288 15.83 6.81 -0.58
N ILE A 289 14.72 7.43 -0.17
CA ILE A 289 14.60 8.23 1.05
C ILE A 289 13.18 8.09 1.60
N TYR A 290 13.05 8.10 2.93
CA TYR A 290 11.75 8.32 3.58
C TYR A 290 11.93 9.03 4.93
N PRO A 291 10.91 9.79 5.42
CA PRO A 291 10.93 10.35 6.75
C PRO A 291 10.75 9.24 7.79
N GLU A 292 11.73 9.12 8.70
CA GLU A 292 11.69 8.20 9.82
C GLU A 292 11.80 8.97 11.13
N PHE A 293 11.49 8.34 12.26
CA PHE A 293 11.49 8.95 13.58
C PHE A 293 12.56 8.33 14.47
N THR A 294 13.27 9.17 15.24
CA THR A 294 14.40 8.74 16.07
C THR A 294 14.02 7.63 17.05
N GLY A 295 12.89 7.76 17.75
CA GLY A 295 12.38 6.72 18.64
C GLY A 295 11.97 5.43 17.93
N THR A 296 11.42 5.52 16.71
CA THR A 296 11.14 4.30 15.92
C THR A 296 12.42 3.55 15.57
N VAL A 297 13.48 4.28 15.25
CA VAL A 297 14.78 3.65 14.96
C VAL A 297 15.29 2.90 16.19
N THR A 298 15.32 3.53 17.36
CA THR A 298 15.83 2.91 18.59
C THR A 298 14.97 1.75 19.08
N GLU A 299 13.64 1.92 19.08
CA GLU A 299 12.72 0.94 19.69
C GLU A 299 12.32 -0.21 18.76
N SER A 300 12.30 0.02 17.44
CA SER A 300 11.76 -0.96 16.50
C SER A 300 12.76 -1.50 15.49
N LEU A 301 13.70 -0.67 15.02
CA LEU A 301 14.58 -1.03 13.91
C LEU A 301 15.91 -1.59 14.38
N LEU A 302 16.48 -1.07 15.47
CA LEU A 302 17.74 -1.57 16.02
C LEU A 302 17.53 -2.86 16.80
N LYS A 303 18.46 -3.79 16.62
CA LYS A 303 18.45 -5.09 17.31
C LYS A 303 19.86 -5.41 17.84
N PRO A 304 20.07 -5.49 19.16
CA PRO A 304 19.07 -5.20 20.21
C PRO A 304 18.74 -3.69 20.29
N ALA A 305 17.55 -3.39 20.81
CA ALA A 305 17.18 -2.01 21.08
C ALA A 305 18.14 -1.40 22.10
N PRO A 306 18.73 -0.21 21.87
CA PRO A 306 19.64 0.44 22.80
C PRO A 306 18.86 0.98 23.99
N GLN A 307 19.46 0.91 25.20
CA GLN A 307 18.95 1.67 26.32
C GLN A 307 19.40 3.14 26.17
N VAL A 308 18.46 4.03 25.95
CA VAL A 308 18.70 5.46 25.85
C VAL A 308 17.87 6.24 26.86
N SER A 309 18.38 7.42 27.25
CA SER A 309 17.62 8.36 28.07
C SER A 309 16.49 9.01 27.26
N HIS A 310 15.60 9.75 27.92
CA HIS A 310 14.56 10.54 27.26
C HIS A 310 15.07 11.90 26.71
N ASP A 311 16.40 12.08 26.67
CA ASP A 311 17.00 13.25 26.03
C ASP A 311 16.97 13.08 24.51
N PRO A 312 16.33 14.02 23.76
CA PRO A 312 16.20 13.93 22.30
C PRO A 312 17.54 13.82 21.56
N GLU A 313 18.59 14.49 22.05
CA GLU A 313 19.91 14.44 21.42
C GLU A 313 20.58 13.07 21.61
N ALA A 314 20.44 12.48 22.79
CA ALA A 314 20.95 11.14 23.08
C ALA A 314 20.22 10.08 22.23
N VAL A 315 18.88 10.18 22.09
CA VAL A 315 18.08 9.27 21.25
C VAL A 315 18.49 9.42 19.78
N TYR A 316 18.62 10.64 19.27
CA TYR A 316 19.07 10.88 17.90
C TYR A 316 20.46 10.28 17.63
N LYS A 317 21.41 10.52 18.54
CA LYS A 317 22.77 9.96 18.40
C LYS A 317 22.76 8.42 18.38
N ALA A 318 22.03 7.81 19.31
CA ALA A 318 21.88 6.36 19.36
C ALA A 318 21.23 5.81 18.08
N ALA A 319 20.17 6.46 17.59
CA ALA A 319 19.47 6.08 16.36
C ALA A 319 20.40 6.18 15.14
N ARG A 320 21.06 7.34 14.95
CA ARG A 320 21.97 7.59 13.83
C ARG A 320 23.13 6.61 13.79
N ASP A 321 23.83 6.48 14.92
CA ASP A 321 25.03 5.66 15.00
C ASP A 321 24.69 4.15 14.96
N GLY A 322 23.55 3.78 15.54
CA GLY A 322 23.01 2.42 15.55
C GLY A 322 22.61 1.96 14.16
N ILE A 323 21.79 2.73 13.46
CA ILE A 323 21.28 2.33 12.13
C ILE A 323 22.38 2.32 11.06
N LYS A 324 23.37 3.22 11.21
CA LYS A 324 24.56 3.20 10.37
C LYS A 324 25.39 1.93 10.55
N ARG A 325 25.61 1.52 11.80
CA ARG A 325 26.37 0.28 12.09
C ARG A 325 25.63 -0.98 11.66
N GLN A 326 24.30 -1.02 11.84
CA GLN A 326 23.51 -2.21 11.59
C GLN A 326 23.27 -2.46 10.10
N ASP A 327 22.90 -1.42 9.34
CA ASP A 327 22.40 -1.57 7.97
C ASP A 327 23.00 -0.57 6.95
N ASP A 328 24.07 0.15 7.32
CA ASP A 328 24.74 1.18 6.47
C ASP A 328 23.75 2.23 5.95
N LEU A 329 22.85 2.69 6.86
CA LEU A 329 21.88 3.73 6.59
C LEU A 329 22.29 5.05 7.28
N ALA A 330 22.01 6.16 6.61
CA ALA A 330 22.24 7.51 7.11
C ALA A 330 20.94 8.13 7.59
N LEU A 331 20.86 8.45 8.88
CA LEU A 331 19.81 9.27 9.49
C LEU A 331 20.32 10.70 9.60
N LEU A 332 19.73 11.62 8.83
CA LEU A 332 20.15 13.03 8.83
C LEU A 332 19.66 13.75 10.09
N LYS A 333 19.99 15.06 10.19
CA LYS A 333 19.60 15.88 11.35
C LYS A 333 18.08 15.98 11.48
N PRO A 334 17.53 15.82 12.69
CA PRO A 334 16.09 15.83 12.90
C PRO A 334 15.50 17.25 12.86
N MET A 335 14.20 17.30 12.61
CA MET A 335 13.37 18.49 12.78
C MET A 335 13.11 18.76 14.27
N ALA A 336 12.58 19.95 14.61
CA ALA A 336 12.41 20.35 16.02
C ALA A 336 11.24 19.65 16.71
N TYR A 337 10.16 19.30 15.96
CA TYR A 337 8.96 18.75 16.55
C TYR A 337 9.14 17.30 17.00
N GLN A 338 8.33 16.93 17.98
CA GLN A 338 8.16 15.56 18.44
C GLN A 338 6.85 15.00 17.88
N ASN A 339 6.87 13.80 17.38
CA ASN A 339 5.68 13.04 17.03
C ASN A 339 5.63 11.76 17.86
N THR A 340 5.46 11.93 19.16
CA THR A 340 5.44 10.82 20.12
C THR A 340 4.15 10.02 20.03
N TYR A 341 4.21 8.76 20.44
CA TYR A 341 3.00 8.06 20.82
C TYR A 341 2.32 8.80 21.98
N ALA A 342 1.01 8.72 22.00
CA ALA A 342 0.17 9.27 23.03
C ALA A 342 -1.00 8.34 23.33
N VAL A 343 -1.54 8.40 24.54
CA VAL A 343 -2.80 7.78 24.89
C VAL A 343 -3.85 8.87 24.99
N ALA A 344 -4.93 8.76 24.23
CA ALA A 344 -5.97 9.76 24.16
C ALA A 344 -7.34 9.18 24.54
N VAL A 345 -8.17 10.04 25.12
CA VAL A 345 -9.55 9.75 25.52
C VAL A 345 -10.47 10.90 25.07
N PRO A 346 -11.76 10.66 24.80
CA PRO A 346 -12.73 11.75 24.61
C PRO A 346 -12.73 12.71 25.80
N LYS A 347 -12.78 14.00 25.55
CA LYS A 347 -12.80 15.05 26.59
C LYS A 347 -13.91 14.84 27.62
N LYS A 348 -15.08 14.37 27.16
CA LYS A 348 -16.18 14.01 28.04
C LYS A 348 -15.78 12.91 29.05
N ILE A 349 -15.12 11.87 28.57
CA ILE A 349 -14.63 10.76 29.40
C ILE A 349 -13.55 11.25 30.37
N ALA A 350 -12.60 12.06 29.88
CA ALA A 350 -11.56 12.65 30.75
C ALA A 350 -12.17 13.45 31.91
N GLN A 351 -13.21 14.24 31.64
CA GLN A 351 -13.91 15.04 32.66
C GLN A 351 -14.75 14.16 33.60
N GLU A 352 -15.48 13.19 33.08
CA GLU A 352 -16.35 12.30 33.85
C GLU A 352 -15.57 11.48 34.89
N TYR A 353 -14.41 10.95 34.49
CA TYR A 353 -13.57 10.10 35.35
C TYR A 353 -12.36 10.84 35.96
N GLY A 354 -12.20 12.13 35.70
CA GLY A 354 -11.08 12.93 36.21
C GLY A 354 -9.73 12.48 35.72
N LEU A 355 -9.65 12.02 34.45
CA LEU A 355 -8.42 11.48 33.84
C LEU A 355 -7.54 12.62 33.36
N LYS A 356 -6.29 12.68 33.82
CA LYS A 356 -5.27 13.65 33.41
C LYS A 356 -4.00 12.97 32.95
N THR A 357 -3.61 11.90 33.62
CA THR A 357 -2.39 11.14 33.35
C THR A 357 -2.70 9.71 32.89
N ILE A 358 -1.73 9.04 32.29
CA ILE A 358 -1.86 7.63 31.92
C ILE A 358 -2.07 6.76 33.18
N SER A 359 -1.43 7.11 34.30
CA SER A 359 -1.65 6.42 35.57
C SER A 359 -3.11 6.44 36.03
N ASP A 360 -3.87 7.50 35.71
CA ASP A 360 -5.29 7.60 36.08
C ASP A 360 -6.16 6.52 35.43
N LEU A 361 -5.75 5.97 34.29
CA LEU A 361 -6.49 4.88 33.63
C LEU A 361 -6.65 3.65 34.50
N LYS A 362 -5.78 3.46 35.53
CA LYS A 362 -5.90 2.36 36.47
C LYS A 362 -7.23 2.33 37.21
N LYS A 363 -7.83 3.49 37.41
CA LYS A 363 -9.12 3.65 38.10
C LYS A 363 -10.30 3.11 37.29
N VAL A 364 -10.16 3.04 35.95
CA VAL A 364 -11.23 2.76 35.00
C VAL A 364 -10.93 1.63 34.02
N GLU A 365 -9.80 0.92 34.16
CA GLU A 365 -9.34 -0.07 33.18
C GLU A 365 -10.33 -1.22 32.94
N GLY A 366 -11.14 -1.58 33.93
CA GLY A 366 -12.20 -2.60 33.81
C GLY A 366 -13.51 -2.10 33.23
N GLN A 367 -13.67 -0.77 33.05
CA GLN A 367 -14.91 -0.12 32.62
C GLN A 367 -14.82 0.42 31.19
N LEU A 368 -13.63 0.82 30.76
CA LEU A 368 -13.37 1.41 29.46
C LEU A 368 -12.67 0.44 28.51
N LYS A 369 -13.06 0.49 27.25
CA LYS A 369 -12.44 -0.31 26.18
C LYS A 369 -11.39 0.51 25.44
N ALA A 370 -10.27 -0.12 25.12
CA ALA A 370 -9.22 0.48 24.33
C ALA A 370 -9.23 -0.06 22.88
N GLY A 371 -9.03 0.83 21.92
CA GLY A 371 -8.76 0.48 20.54
C GLY A 371 -7.40 0.98 20.15
N PHE A 372 -6.47 0.06 19.89
CA PHE A 372 -5.08 0.37 19.55
C PHE A 372 -4.74 -0.08 18.15
N THR A 373 -3.75 0.59 17.55
CA THR A 373 -3.14 0.06 16.33
C THR A 373 -2.39 -1.23 16.64
N LEU A 374 -2.31 -2.15 15.68
CA LEU A 374 -1.56 -3.39 15.86
C LEU A 374 -0.10 -3.12 16.18
N GLU A 375 0.49 -2.08 15.56
CA GLU A 375 1.87 -1.67 15.82
C GLU A 375 2.04 -1.22 17.29
N PHE A 376 1.18 -0.33 17.80
CA PHE A 376 1.22 0.13 19.18
C PHE A 376 1.01 -1.02 20.18
N ASN A 377 0.10 -1.94 19.85
CA ASN A 377 -0.20 -3.08 20.72
C ASN A 377 1.02 -4.00 20.93
N ASP A 378 1.87 -4.16 19.91
CA ASP A 378 2.99 -5.11 19.95
C ASP A 378 4.33 -4.52 20.43
N ARG A 379 4.40 -3.19 20.64
CA ARG A 379 5.64 -2.48 20.99
C ARG A 379 5.88 -2.45 22.50
N GLU A 380 7.18 -2.45 22.88
CA GLU A 380 7.62 -2.25 24.26
C GLU A 380 7.38 -0.81 24.75
N ASP A 381 7.42 0.16 23.84
CA ASP A 381 7.02 1.55 24.05
C ASP A 381 5.56 1.82 23.62
N GLY A 382 4.72 0.82 23.67
CA GLY A 382 3.29 0.86 23.40
C GLY A 382 2.50 0.13 24.49
N ASN A 383 1.52 -0.72 24.11
CA ASN A 383 0.65 -1.40 25.06
C ASN A 383 1.43 -2.34 25.99
N LYS A 384 2.48 -3.01 25.52
CA LYS A 384 3.34 -3.83 26.41
C LYS A 384 4.00 -2.97 27.48
N GLY A 385 4.43 -1.76 27.11
CA GLY A 385 4.95 -0.79 28.07
C GLY A 385 3.89 -0.26 29.04
N LEU A 386 2.66 -0.03 28.57
CA LEU A 386 1.53 0.32 29.44
C LEU A 386 1.30 -0.78 30.49
N GLN A 387 1.38 -2.04 30.11
CA GLN A 387 1.28 -3.17 31.03
C GLN A 387 2.44 -3.21 32.03
N LYS A 388 3.68 -3.06 31.55
CA LYS A 388 4.91 -3.24 32.34
C LYS A 388 5.19 -2.06 33.27
N VAL A 389 5.05 -0.83 32.78
CA VAL A 389 5.41 0.40 33.47
C VAL A 389 4.26 0.96 34.28
N TYR A 390 3.05 0.93 33.71
CA TYR A 390 1.84 1.47 34.34
C TYR A 390 1.00 0.40 35.06
N GLY A 391 1.27 -0.89 34.81
CA GLY A 391 0.48 -2.01 35.36
C GLY A 391 -0.94 -2.06 34.80
N LEU A 392 -1.20 -1.49 33.61
CA LEU A 392 -2.52 -1.42 33.00
C LEU A 392 -2.83 -2.71 32.24
N HIS A 393 -4.04 -3.26 32.44
CA HIS A 393 -4.56 -4.42 31.74
C HIS A 393 -5.88 -4.05 31.07
N LEU A 394 -5.80 -3.22 30.04
CA LEU A 394 -6.96 -2.71 29.30
C LEU A 394 -7.61 -3.80 28.44
N GLN A 395 -8.92 -3.71 28.22
CA GLN A 395 -9.62 -4.52 27.22
C GLN A 395 -9.33 -3.93 25.83
N VAL A 396 -8.37 -4.53 25.12
CA VAL A 396 -7.85 -3.98 23.85
C VAL A 396 -8.46 -4.71 22.66
N SER A 397 -8.96 -3.93 21.68
CA SER A 397 -9.25 -4.36 20.31
C SER A 397 -8.23 -3.72 19.38
N THR A 398 -7.60 -4.50 18.51
CA THR A 398 -6.65 -3.96 17.53
C THR A 398 -7.35 -3.59 16.23
N MET A 399 -6.94 -2.46 15.63
CA MET A 399 -7.54 -1.96 14.39
C MET A 399 -6.56 -1.10 13.58
N GLU A 400 -6.92 -0.80 12.35
CA GLU A 400 -6.15 0.11 11.50
C GLU A 400 -6.23 1.56 12.02
N PRO A 401 -5.17 2.37 11.82
CA PRO A 401 -5.06 3.72 12.40
C PRO A 401 -6.29 4.61 12.19
N ALA A 402 -6.83 4.64 10.98
CA ALA A 402 -7.98 5.48 10.68
C ALA A 402 -9.30 4.99 11.33
N LEU A 403 -9.42 3.69 11.59
CA LEU A 403 -10.64 3.11 12.16
C LEU A 403 -10.78 3.38 13.66
N ARG A 404 -9.67 3.57 14.38
CA ARG A 404 -9.71 3.86 15.82
C ARG A 404 -10.46 5.15 16.15
N TYR A 405 -10.32 6.18 15.32
CA TYR A 405 -11.03 7.45 15.51
C TYR A 405 -12.53 7.34 15.19
N GLN A 406 -12.90 6.47 14.25
CA GLN A 406 -14.32 6.16 14.00
C GLN A 406 -14.91 5.39 15.17
N ALA A 407 -14.18 4.41 15.72
CA ALA A 407 -14.60 3.64 16.89
C ALA A 407 -14.73 4.51 18.17
N ILE A 408 -13.89 5.54 18.34
CA ILE A 408 -14.07 6.57 19.37
C ILE A 408 -15.37 7.35 19.15
N GLN A 409 -15.62 7.77 17.92
CA GLN A 409 -16.81 8.59 17.60
C GLN A 409 -18.12 7.80 17.77
N SER A 410 -18.13 6.51 17.43
CA SER A 410 -19.28 5.63 17.65
C SER A 410 -19.46 5.23 19.12
N GLY A 411 -18.44 5.42 19.97
CA GLY A 411 -18.47 5.01 21.38
C GLY A 411 -18.12 3.55 21.61
N ASP A 412 -17.66 2.83 20.58
CA ASP A 412 -17.26 1.41 20.69
C ASP A 412 -15.99 1.24 21.54
N ILE A 413 -15.14 2.27 21.56
CA ILE A 413 -13.95 2.38 22.40
C ILE A 413 -13.91 3.76 23.07
N GLN A 414 -13.20 3.86 24.21
CA GLN A 414 -13.04 5.11 24.97
C GLN A 414 -11.59 5.52 25.15
N ILE A 415 -10.66 4.63 24.87
CA ILE A 415 -9.22 4.85 24.98
C ILE A 415 -8.61 4.49 23.64
N THR A 416 -7.70 5.33 23.13
CA THR A 416 -6.97 5.04 21.88
C THR A 416 -5.51 5.45 21.98
N ASP A 417 -4.64 4.76 21.24
CA ASP A 417 -3.34 5.32 20.92
C ASP A 417 -3.51 6.44 19.88
N ALA A 418 -2.63 7.40 19.91
CA ALA A 418 -2.59 8.52 18.99
C ALA A 418 -1.12 8.92 18.76
N TYR A 419 -0.90 9.79 17.81
CA TYR A 419 0.34 10.53 17.71
C TYR A 419 0.10 11.98 18.15
N SER A 420 1.08 12.56 18.83
CA SER A 420 0.95 13.91 19.41
C SER A 420 0.62 15.01 18.38
N THR A 421 0.93 14.79 17.11
CA THR A 421 0.64 15.69 15.99
C THR A 421 -0.60 15.33 15.18
N ASP A 422 -1.38 14.31 15.60
CA ASP A 422 -2.58 13.86 14.90
C ASP A 422 -3.64 14.98 14.84
N ALA A 423 -4.11 15.28 13.65
CA ALA A 423 -5.18 16.29 13.43
C ALA A 423 -6.52 15.86 14.03
N GLU A 424 -6.73 14.56 14.14
CA GLU A 424 -7.91 13.91 14.68
C GLU A 424 -8.12 14.20 16.16
N LEU A 425 -7.05 14.48 16.91
CA LEU A 425 -7.15 14.88 18.32
C LEU A 425 -8.07 16.11 18.48
N ALA A 426 -7.82 17.15 17.66
CA ALA A 426 -8.67 18.34 17.66
C ALA A 426 -10.05 18.09 17.00
N ARG A 427 -10.07 17.28 15.93
CA ARG A 427 -11.30 17.00 15.17
C ARG A 427 -12.36 16.28 16.00
N TYR A 428 -11.94 15.36 16.87
CA TYR A 428 -12.82 14.50 17.67
C TYR A 428 -12.88 14.91 19.15
N ASP A 429 -12.36 16.09 19.50
CA ASP A 429 -12.30 16.65 20.88
C ASP A 429 -11.69 15.63 21.87
N LEU A 430 -10.52 15.10 21.50
CA LEU A 430 -9.78 14.16 22.32
C LEU A 430 -8.77 14.90 23.21
N VAL A 431 -8.55 14.36 24.40
CA VAL A 431 -7.55 14.81 25.35
C VAL A 431 -6.44 13.76 25.38
N VAL A 432 -5.21 14.21 25.15
CA VAL A 432 -3.99 13.40 25.37
C VAL A 432 -3.72 13.35 26.87
N LEU A 433 -3.57 12.14 27.41
CA LEU A 433 -3.18 11.93 28.79
C LEU A 433 -1.67 12.14 28.95
N GLU A 434 -1.26 12.78 30.03
CA GLU A 434 0.15 12.99 30.37
C GLU A 434 0.85 11.66 30.64
N ASP A 435 2.00 11.46 30.01
CA ASP A 435 2.88 10.30 30.23
C ASP A 435 3.73 10.54 31.50
N ASP A 436 3.10 10.41 32.67
CA ASP A 436 3.66 10.73 33.98
C ASP A 436 4.79 9.80 34.43
N LYS A 437 5.00 8.66 33.74
CA LYS A 437 6.13 7.73 33.97
C LYS A 437 7.13 7.69 32.82
N GLN A 438 6.99 8.59 31.84
CA GLN A 438 7.91 8.73 30.72
C GLN A 438 8.14 7.41 29.96
N LEU A 439 7.05 6.75 29.55
CA LEU A 439 7.12 5.52 28.75
C LEU A 439 7.59 5.82 27.35
N PHE A 440 7.10 6.92 26.73
CA PHE A 440 7.36 7.21 25.34
C PHE A 440 8.68 7.94 25.15
N PRO A 441 9.62 7.39 24.35
CA PRO A 441 10.85 8.10 24.01
C PRO A 441 10.58 9.29 23.07
N PRO A 442 11.55 10.20 22.88
CA PRO A 442 11.46 11.23 21.86
C PRO A 442 11.38 10.67 20.44
N TYR A 443 10.46 11.21 19.62
CA TYR A 443 10.25 10.85 18.22
C TYR A 443 10.41 12.06 17.32
N GLN A 444 11.65 12.45 17.02
CA GLN A 444 11.92 13.53 16.07
C GLN A 444 11.99 12.99 14.64
N GLY A 445 11.29 13.63 13.72
CA GLY A 445 11.30 13.26 12.32
C GLY A 445 12.62 13.62 11.63
N ALA A 446 13.21 12.72 10.86
CA ALA A 446 14.46 12.91 10.14
C ALA A 446 14.46 12.15 8.81
N PRO A 447 15.18 12.64 7.76
CA PRO A 447 15.36 11.88 6.53
C PRO A 447 16.24 10.64 6.77
N LEU A 448 15.77 9.47 6.35
CA LEU A 448 16.51 8.21 6.37
C LEU A 448 16.78 7.74 4.94
N MET A 449 18.03 7.38 4.65
CA MET A 449 18.49 6.93 3.33
C MET A 449 19.67 5.97 3.45
N LYS A 450 20.09 5.34 2.33
CA LYS A 450 21.35 4.57 2.31
C LYS A 450 22.56 5.49 2.40
N GLU A 451 23.57 5.08 3.16
CA GLU A 451 24.86 5.76 3.22
C GLU A 451 25.53 5.87 1.83
N ALA A 452 25.34 4.84 1.01
CA ALA A 452 25.83 4.82 -0.38
C ALA A 452 25.23 5.93 -1.26
N LEU A 453 23.92 6.26 -1.05
CA LEU A 453 23.29 7.38 -1.75
C LEU A 453 23.91 8.71 -1.33
N LEU A 454 24.12 8.90 -0.02
CA LEU A 454 24.71 10.12 0.52
C LEU A 454 26.17 10.28 0.07
N LYS A 455 26.94 9.20 -0.02
CA LYS A 455 28.31 9.22 -0.58
C LYS A 455 28.33 9.58 -2.06
N LYS A 456 27.34 9.10 -2.83
CA LYS A 456 27.19 9.41 -4.26
C LYS A 456 26.73 10.86 -4.49
N HIS A 457 25.88 11.37 -3.62
CA HIS A 457 25.24 12.70 -3.69
C HIS A 457 25.39 13.45 -2.36
N PRO A 458 26.61 13.94 -2.02
CA PRO A 458 26.87 14.63 -0.76
C PRO A 458 26.02 15.90 -0.56
N GLU A 459 25.61 16.53 -1.67
CA GLU A 459 24.75 17.72 -1.67
C GLU A 459 23.39 17.47 -1.00
N LEU A 460 22.89 16.23 -1.00
CA LEU A 460 21.61 15.86 -0.36
C LEU A 460 21.60 16.16 1.14
N GLU A 461 22.74 15.99 1.81
CA GLU A 461 22.84 16.30 3.23
C GLU A 461 22.56 17.79 3.49
N GLY A 462 23.22 18.68 2.77
CA GLY A 462 23.01 20.11 2.91
C GLY A 462 21.61 20.57 2.51
N VAL A 463 21.04 19.93 1.49
CA VAL A 463 19.71 20.23 0.97
C VAL A 463 18.62 19.83 1.98
N LEU A 464 18.67 18.62 2.51
CA LEU A 464 17.65 18.09 3.42
C LEU A 464 17.81 18.63 4.84
N ASN A 465 19.03 18.89 5.30
CA ASN A 465 19.30 19.53 6.59
C ASN A 465 18.83 21.01 6.67
N LYS A 466 18.33 21.60 5.58
CA LYS A 466 17.59 22.88 5.65
C LYS A 466 16.35 22.78 6.54
N LEU A 467 15.81 21.57 6.73
CA LEU A 467 14.69 21.30 7.64
C LEU A 467 15.13 21.00 9.08
N ALA A 468 16.43 20.78 9.32
CA ALA A 468 16.94 20.48 10.65
C ALA A 468 16.61 21.61 11.64
N GLY A 469 16.05 21.23 12.80
CA GLY A 469 15.62 22.17 13.81
C GLY A 469 14.47 23.11 13.40
N LYS A 470 13.89 22.92 12.22
CA LYS A 470 12.68 23.61 11.75
C LYS A 470 11.45 22.77 12.08
N ILE A 471 10.29 23.35 11.84
CA ILE A 471 8.97 22.75 12.07
C ILE A 471 8.73 22.50 13.56
N THR A 472 7.89 23.32 14.15
CA THR A 472 7.40 23.13 15.53
C THR A 472 6.23 22.15 15.54
N GLU A 473 5.89 21.59 16.71
CA GLU A 473 4.73 20.71 16.87
C GLU A 473 3.43 21.35 16.40
N SER A 474 3.20 22.62 16.76
CA SER A 474 2.02 23.38 16.34
C SER A 474 1.97 23.61 14.82
N GLN A 475 3.12 23.82 14.18
CA GLN A 475 3.20 23.95 12.73
C GLN A 475 2.88 22.62 12.05
N MET A 476 3.43 21.50 12.56
CA MET A 476 3.17 20.17 12.00
C MET A 476 1.70 19.77 12.19
N SER A 477 1.14 19.92 13.39
CA SER A 477 -0.28 19.65 13.66
C SER A 477 -1.20 20.47 12.75
N ARG A 478 -0.88 21.75 12.51
CA ARG A 478 -1.64 22.58 11.57
C ARG A 478 -1.55 22.09 10.13
N MET A 479 -0.37 21.68 9.67
CA MET A 479 -0.20 21.12 8.33
C MET A 479 -0.95 19.78 8.19
N ASN A 480 -0.88 18.92 9.20
CA ASN A 480 -1.64 17.68 9.26
C ASN A 480 -3.14 17.93 9.18
N TYR A 481 -3.64 18.94 9.90
CA TYR A 481 -5.05 19.34 9.82
C TYR A 481 -5.46 19.83 8.42
N GLN A 482 -4.62 20.63 7.77
CA GLN A 482 -4.88 21.11 6.41
C GLN A 482 -4.98 19.97 5.40
N VAL A 483 -4.13 18.95 5.52
CA VAL A 483 -4.13 17.81 4.60
C VAL A 483 -5.19 16.77 5.00
N GLY A 484 -5.25 16.39 6.27
CA GLY A 484 -6.11 15.31 6.75
C GLY A 484 -7.59 15.71 6.86
N VAL A 485 -7.87 16.94 7.31
CA VAL A 485 -9.25 17.39 7.61
C VAL A 485 -9.79 18.35 6.54
N GLU A 486 -9.00 19.36 6.14
CA GLU A 486 -9.41 20.32 5.11
C GLU A 486 -9.26 19.73 3.68
N GLY A 487 -8.53 18.63 3.50
CA GLY A 487 -8.35 17.96 2.21
C GLY A 487 -7.37 18.65 1.27
N LYS A 488 -6.58 19.62 1.74
CA LYS A 488 -5.60 20.31 0.89
C LYS A 488 -4.53 19.34 0.38
N PRO A 489 -4.06 19.50 -0.89
CA PRO A 489 -2.97 18.70 -1.40
C PRO A 489 -1.69 18.85 -0.55
N ALA A 490 -1.09 17.75 -0.12
CA ALA A 490 0.12 17.76 0.70
C ALA A 490 1.29 18.51 0.03
N ALA A 491 1.42 18.40 -1.29
CA ALA A 491 2.43 19.14 -2.06
C ALA A 491 2.26 20.67 -1.95
N LYS A 492 1.00 21.16 -1.92
CA LYS A 492 0.71 22.58 -1.74
C LYS A 492 1.06 23.03 -0.32
N VAL A 493 0.62 22.28 0.69
CA VAL A 493 0.91 22.58 2.11
C VAL A 493 2.41 22.60 2.36
N ALA A 494 3.15 21.62 1.83
CA ALA A 494 4.61 21.57 1.89
C ALA A 494 5.26 22.80 1.24
N ARG A 495 4.82 23.18 0.05
CA ARG A 495 5.33 24.37 -0.66
C ARG A 495 5.06 25.65 0.12
N ASP A 496 3.82 25.86 0.57
CA ASP A 496 3.42 27.05 1.31
C ASP A 496 4.24 27.21 2.59
N PHE A 497 4.52 26.10 3.29
CA PHE A 497 5.41 26.10 4.47
C PHE A 497 6.85 26.50 4.10
N LEU A 498 7.45 25.87 3.07
CA LEU A 498 8.82 26.14 2.66
C LEU A 498 9.02 27.59 2.22
N VAL A 499 8.03 28.17 1.55
CA VAL A 499 8.04 29.61 1.18
C VAL A 499 7.97 30.48 2.43
N LYS A 500 7.04 30.19 3.35
CA LYS A 500 6.85 30.95 4.58
C LYS A 500 8.09 30.98 5.47
N GLU A 501 8.80 29.85 5.56
CA GLU A 501 10.03 29.72 6.34
C GLU A 501 11.29 30.24 5.59
N GLY A 502 11.13 30.79 4.38
CA GLY A 502 12.25 31.30 3.59
C GLY A 502 13.20 30.23 3.06
N LEU A 503 12.79 28.95 3.08
CA LEU A 503 13.58 27.82 2.59
C LEU A 503 13.52 27.68 1.06
N MET A 504 12.58 28.38 0.44
CA MET A 504 12.50 28.54 -1.01
C MET A 504 11.91 29.93 -1.37
N LYS A 505 12.30 30.43 -2.55
CA LYS A 505 11.65 31.60 -3.15
C LYS A 505 10.36 31.17 -3.88
N ASN A 506 9.40 32.08 -3.96
CA ASN A 506 8.15 31.85 -4.73
C ASN A 506 8.41 31.47 -6.17
#